data_26306ac74b9ad389f2d09316f9213d10
#
_entry.id   26306ac74b9ad389f2d09316f9213d10
#
_cell.length_a   1.000
_cell.length_b   1.000
_cell.length_c   1.000
_cell.angle_alpha   90.00
_cell.angle_beta   90.00
_cell.angle_gamma   90.00
#
_symmetry.space_group_name_H-M   'P 1'
#
loop_
_entity.id
_entity.type
_entity.pdbx_description
1 polymer ?
#
loop_
_entity_poly.entity_id
_entity_poly.type
_entity_poly.pdbx_seq_one_letter_code
_entity_poly.pdbx_strand_id
1 'polypeptide(L)'
;TFFSHPKCDPLTLSSPNEETRRFWIDHGRACIRISQYLAEELGQPCVMNIWTGDGFKDIPADRMGPRMRYKESIDEILSEPFDFDKVKPCVESKVFGIGVEAYTVGSAEFSLSYAAANPGRCIPLMDNGHYHPTEVVSDKIPALLVFFPEIALHITRPVRWDSDHVVLFDDETREMAKEIVRCGGLDGSVKMALDYFDASVNRVAAWTLGFRNWQKALLYALLTPSDSLTASQDAGDLTAVLVRQDELKTMPFGDVWDEYCRRCGAPVDGAWLDTVLQYERDVLSKR
;
A
#
# COMPACT_ATOMS: atom_id res chain seq x y z
N THR A 1 2.42 -9.57 11.71
CA THR A 1 1.29 -9.66 12.65
C THR A 1 1.74 -9.54 14.08
N PHE A 2 2.26 -8.40 14.43
CA PHE A 2 2.80 -8.13 15.77
C PHE A 2 1.78 -8.34 16.88
N PHE A 3 0.57 -7.86 16.70
CA PHE A 3 -0.48 -7.84 17.73
C PHE A 3 -1.05 -9.21 18.10
N SER A 4 -0.88 -10.22 17.29
CA SER A 4 -1.29 -11.59 17.58
C SER A 4 -0.21 -12.44 18.26
N HIS A 5 1.00 -11.89 18.41
CA HIS A 5 2.13 -12.60 19.00
C HIS A 5 2.17 -12.42 20.54
N PRO A 6 2.49 -13.45 21.32
CA PRO A 6 2.58 -13.33 22.78
C PRO A 6 3.58 -12.28 23.30
N LYS A 7 4.57 -11.90 22.50
CA LYS A 7 5.52 -10.81 22.81
C LYS A 7 5.00 -9.40 22.46
N CYS A 8 3.75 -9.26 22.05
CA CYS A 8 3.06 -7.96 21.91
C CYS A 8 2.32 -7.66 23.20
N ASP A 9 2.90 -6.84 24.08
CA ASP A 9 2.32 -6.52 25.40
C ASP A 9 2.67 -5.08 25.83
N PRO A 10 1.74 -4.16 25.77
CA PRO A 10 0.78 -3.90 24.69
C PRO A 10 1.48 -3.23 23.48
N LEU A 11 2.77 -2.85 23.64
CA LEU A 11 3.60 -2.19 22.64
C LEU A 11 4.69 -3.13 22.12
N THR A 12 5.21 -2.88 20.94
CA THR A 12 6.25 -3.67 20.27
C THR A 12 7.55 -2.88 20.14
N LEU A 13 7.83 -2.31 18.98
CA LEU A 13 9.05 -1.53 18.71
C LEU A 13 9.14 -0.23 19.51
N SER A 14 8.04 0.26 20.07
CA SER A 14 8.00 1.44 20.93
C SER A 14 7.89 1.12 22.44
N SER A 15 7.90 -0.17 22.81
CA SER A 15 7.75 -0.61 24.19
C SER A 15 8.81 -0.01 25.11
N PRO A 16 8.46 0.39 26.35
CA PRO A 16 9.45 0.74 27.37
C PRO A 16 10.25 -0.48 27.84
N ASN A 17 9.74 -1.69 27.64
CA ASN A 17 10.45 -2.92 27.95
C ASN A 17 11.49 -3.25 26.88
N GLU A 18 12.76 -3.25 27.26
CA GLU A 18 13.88 -3.50 26.36
C GLU A 18 13.87 -4.93 25.79
N GLU A 19 13.51 -5.93 26.58
CA GLU A 19 13.41 -7.33 26.09
C GLU A 19 12.37 -7.46 24.95
N THR A 20 11.22 -6.81 25.12
CA THR A 20 10.18 -6.77 24.10
C THR A 20 10.68 -6.08 22.84
N ARG A 21 11.32 -4.90 22.96
CA ARG A 21 11.87 -4.21 21.79
C ARG A 21 12.94 -5.05 21.09
N ARG A 22 13.85 -5.66 21.88
CA ARG A 22 14.93 -6.50 21.32
C ARG A 22 14.37 -7.64 20.46
N PHE A 23 13.35 -8.33 20.96
CA PHE A 23 12.69 -9.38 20.20
C PHE A 23 12.20 -8.89 18.82
N TRP A 24 11.54 -7.72 18.78
CA TRP A 24 10.99 -7.18 17.54
C TRP A 24 12.06 -6.57 16.63
N ILE A 25 13.13 -6.02 17.17
CA ILE A 25 14.29 -5.57 16.40
C ILE A 25 14.94 -6.76 15.70
N ASP A 26 15.19 -7.84 16.43
CA ASP A 26 15.81 -9.04 15.87
C ASP A 26 14.90 -9.70 14.81
N HIS A 27 13.59 -9.66 15.02
CA HIS A 27 12.62 -10.05 14.00
C HIS A 27 12.74 -9.16 12.74
N GLY A 28 12.79 -7.84 12.89
CA GLY A 28 12.97 -6.91 11.77
C GLY A 28 14.27 -7.15 10.99
N ARG A 29 15.38 -7.39 11.69
CA ARG A 29 16.66 -7.77 11.07
C ARG A 29 16.56 -9.08 10.29
N ALA A 30 15.85 -10.07 10.84
CA ALA A 30 15.59 -11.31 10.11
C ALA A 30 14.76 -11.07 8.83
N CYS A 31 13.78 -10.17 8.88
CA CYS A 31 13.01 -9.78 7.70
C CYS A 31 13.87 -9.11 6.62
N ILE A 32 14.85 -8.27 6.98
CA ILE A 32 15.81 -7.72 6.01
C ILE A 32 16.58 -8.84 5.31
N ARG A 33 17.14 -9.81 6.05
CA ARG A 33 17.86 -10.95 5.45
C ARG A 33 16.99 -11.79 4.54
N ILE A 34 15.75 -12.05 4.94
CA ILE A 34 14.77 -12.76 4.11
C ILE A 34 14.47 -11.98 2.83
N SER A 35 14.27 -10.67 2.94
CA SER A 35 14.00 -9.80 1.78
C SER A 35 15.19 -9.75 0.81
N GLN A 36 16.41 -9.72 1.34
CA GLN A 36 17.64 -9.80 0.53
C GLN A 36 17.69 -11.12 -0.25
N TYR A 37 17.45 -12.25 0.43
CA TYR A 37 17.41 -13.56 -0.20
C TYR A 37 16.34 -13.65 -1.29
N LEU A 38 15.12 -13.16 -1.01
CA LEU A 38 14.02 -13.16 -1.98
C LEU A 38 14.35 -12.29 -3.20
N ALA A 39 14.96 -11.13 -3.00
CA ALA A 39 15.35 -10.26 -4.10
C ALA A 39 16.42 -10.91 -4.99
N GLU A 40 17.37 -11.62 -4.41
CA GLU A 40 18.42 -12.35 -5.14
C GLU A 40 17.85 -13.52 -5.94
N GLU A 41 16.99 -14.31 -5.33
CA GLU A 41 16.38 -15.48 -6.01
C GLU A 41 15.41 -15.09 -7.13
N LEU A 42 14.67 -13.98 -6.94
CA LEU A 42 13.66 -13.54 -7.91
C LEU A 42 14.22 -12.55 -8.94
N GLY A 43 15.42 -12.03 -8.75
CA GLY A 43 16.05 -11.07 -9.65
C GLY A 43 15.30 -9.72 -9.72
N GLN A 44 14.60 -9.33 -8.64
CA GLN A 44 13.85 -8.08 -8.55
C GLN A 44 13.88 -7.52 -7.12
N PRO A 45 13.76 -6.20 -6.92
CA PRO A 45 13.74 -5.61 -5.58
C PRO A 45 12.61 -6.16 -4.72
N CYS A 46 12.90 -6.42 -3.45
CA CYS A 46 11.92 -6.81 -2.44
C CYS A 46 11.60 -5.62 -1.53
N VAL A 47 10.34 -5.26 -1.42
CA VAL A 47 9.89 -4.24 -0.45
C VAL A 47 9.72 -4.90 0.91
N MET A 48 10.35 -4.33 1.93
CA MET A 48 10.27 -4.79 3.33
C MET A 48 9.52 -3.75 4.15
N ASN A 49 8.28 -4.02 4.48
CA ASN A 49 7.45 -3.07 5.22
C ASN A 49 7.67 -3.15 6.73
N ILE A 50 7.93 -2.00 7.35
CA ILE A 50 7.96 -1.81 8.80
C ILE A 50 6.69 -1.05 9.20
N TRP A 51 5.78 -1.78 9.81
CA TRP A 51 4.53 -1.26 10.33
C TRP A 51 4.40 -1.61 11.81
N THR A 52 3.79 -0.71 12.59
CA THR A 52 3.43 -0.99 13.97
C THR A 52 2.01 -0.54 14.28
N GLY A 53 1.27 -1.37 15.04
CA GLY A 53 0.00 -1.00 15.65
C GLY A 53 0.16 -0.29 17.00
N ASP A 54 1.40 0.00 17.41
CA ASP A 54 1.68 0.61 18.72
C ASP A 54 0.98 1.97 18.87
N GLY A 55 0.32 2.13 19.98
CA GLY A 55 -0.44 3.33 20.29
C GLY A 55 -1.18 3.24 21.61
N PHE A 56 -2.01 4.24 21.87
CA PHE A 56 -2.80 4.35 23.08
C PHE A 56 -4.26 4.67 22.74
N LYS A 57 -5.17 4.06 23.47
CA LYS A 57 -6.61 4.30 23.27
C LYS A 57 -7.00 5.69 23.71
N ASP A 58 -6.49 6.14 24.86
CA ASP A 58 -6.77 7.45 25.44
C ASP A 58 -5.50 8.28 25.54
N ILE A 59 -5.63 9.56 25.90
CA ILE A 59 -4.56 10.57 25.89
C ILE A 59 -3.34 10.08 26.68
N PRO A 60 -2.20 9.80 26.04
CA PRO A 60 -1.01 9.38 26.76
C PRO A 60 -0.34 10.55 27.46
N ALA A 61 0.27 10.28 28.62
CA ALA A 61 1.04 11.27 29.36
C ALA A 61 2.34 11.67 28.61
N ASP A 62 2.94 10.72 27.90
CA ASP A 62 4.14 10.93 27.09
C ASP A 62 3.90 10.43 25.67
N ARG A 63 4.01 11.33 24.69
CA ARG A 63 3.91 11.04 23.26
C ARG A 63 5.27 11.00 22.56
N MET A 64 6.30 11.60 23.16
CA MET A 64 7.63 11.66 22.60
C MET A 64 8.42 10.37 22.83
N GLY A 65 8.44 9.87 24.05
CA GLY A 65 9.21 8.69 24.44
C GLY A 65 8.92 7.45 23.59
N PRO A 66 7.65 7.04 23.38
CA PRO A 66 7.33 5.94 22.48
C PRO A 66 7.86 6.15 21.04
N ARG A 67 7.77 7.37 20.51
CA ARG A 67 8.26 7.69 19.16
C ARG A 67 9.78 7.67 19.08
N MET A 68 10.46 8.12 20.11
CA MET A 68 11.94 8.01 20.20
C MET A 68 12.37 6.55 20.19
N ARG A 69 11.75 5.71 21.02
CA ARG A 69 12.04 4.27 21.07
C ARG A 69 11.73 3.58 19.74
N TYR A 70 10.63 3.95 19.08
CA TYR A 70 10.28 3.43 17.76
C TYR A 70 11.34 3.80 16.72
N LYS A 71 11.77 5.07 16.71
CA LYS A 71 12.86 5.53 15.84
C LYS A 71 14.15 4.75 16.08
N GLU A 72 14.58 4.64 17.34
CA GLU A 72 15.78 3.88 17.72
C GLU A 72 15.67 2.41 17.29
N SER A 73 14.51 1.80 17.44
CA SER A 73 14.27 0.41 17.01
C SER A 73 14.36 0.24 15.50
N ILE A 74 13.84 1.19 14.72
CA ILE A 74 13.99 1.15 13.26
C ILE A 74 15.44 1.39 12.86
N ASP A 75 16.14 2.34 13.50
CA ASP A 75 17.56 2.59 13.26
C ASP A 75 18.39 1.31 13.47
N GLU A 76 18.08 0.56 14.53
CA GLU A 76 18.74 -0.72 14.81
C GLU A 76 18.37 -1.81 13.79
N ILE A 77 17.11 -1.90 13.35
CA ILE A 77 16.70 -2.82 12.27
C ILE A 77 17.49 -2.50 11.00
N LEU A 78 17.52 -1.24 10.61
CA LEU A 78 18.20 -0.81 9.39
C LEU A 78 19.73 -0.81 9.53
N SER A 79 20.31 -1.06 10.72
CA SER A 79 21.74 -1.32 10.89
C SER A 79 22.17 -2.69 10.39
N GLU A 80 21.22 -3.62 10.19
CA GLU A 80 21.50 -4.89 9.49
C GLU A 80 22.02 -4.57 8.09
N PRO A 81 23.11 -5.19 7.65
CA PRO A 81 23.64 -4.97 6.30
C PRO A 81 22.65 -5.44 5.22
N PHE A 82 22.39 -4.61 4.24
CA PHE A 82 21.61 -4.95 3.06
C PHE A 82 22.01 -4.08 1.87
N ASP A 83 21.69 -4.57 0.68
CA ASP A 83 21.81 -3.83 -0.58
C ASP A 83 20.52 -3.08 -0.85
N PHE A 84 20.57 -1.73 -0.82
CA PHE A 84 19.36 -0.91 -1.02
C PHE A 84 18.76 -1.05 -2.42
N ASP A 85 19.53 -1.47 -3.42
CA ASP A 85 18.99 -1.74 -4.75
C ASP A 85 18.15 -3.03 -4.78
N LYS A 86 18.40 -3.94 -3.84
CA LYS A 86 17.69 -5.21 -3.70
C LYS A 86 16.59 -5.19 -2.63
N VAL A 87 16.84 -4.55 -1.51
CA VAL A 87 15.86 -4.44 -0.41
C VAL A 87 15.44 -3.00 -0.26
N LYS A 88 14.14 -2.76 -0.34
CA LYS A 88 13.53 -1.44 -0.14
C LYS A 88 12.79 -1.43 1.20
N PRO A 89 13.48 -1.16 2.33
CA PRO A 89 12.79 -0.95 3.58
C PRO A 89 11.88 0.26 3.48
N CYS A 90 10.68 0.14 4.03
CA CYS A 90 9.73 1.25 4.10
C CYS A 90 9.07 1.30 5.48
N VAL A 91 8.62 2.48 5.85
CA VAL A 91 7.87 2.71 7.09
C VAL A 91 6.47 3.14 6.72
N GLU A 92 5.51 2.34 7.14
CA GLU A 92 4.10 2.57 6.91
C GLU A 92 3.49 3.39 8.03
N SER A 93 2.67 4.37 7.65
CA SER A 93 1.93 5.20 8.60
C SER A 93 0.56 4.63 8.94
N LYS A 94 -0.01 5.08 10.07
CA LYS A 94 -1.38 4.77 10.48
C LYS A 94 -2.04 5.98 11.14
N VAL A 95 -3.34 6.19 10.90
CA VAL A 95 -4.11 7.26 11.56
C VAL A 95 -4.52 6.84 12.96
N PHE A 96 -5.00 5.61 13.11
CA PHE A 96 -5.37 4.99 14.38
C PHE A 96 -4.95 3.53 14.36
N GLY A 97 -4.76 2.93 15.54
CA GLY A 97 -4.28 1.56 15.65
C GLY A 97 -5.34 0.52 15.34
N ILE A 98 -5.03 -0.74 15.63
CA ILE A 98 -5.84 -1.91 15.29
C ILE A 98 -7.12 -1.95 16.12
N GLY A 99 -8.00 -1.02 15.83
CA GLY A 99 -9.37 -1.01 16.32
C GLY A 99 -9.63 -0.18 17.54
N VAL A 100 -8.64 0.15 18.37
CA VAL A 100 -8.88 0.85 19.65
C VAL A 100 -7.90 1.99 19.96
N GLU A 101 -6.71 1.99 19.39
CA GLU A 101 -5.70 3.01 19.65
C GLU A 101 -6.02 4.27 18.84
N ALA A 102 -6.36 5.36 19.52
CA ALA A 102 -6.62 6.65 18.91
C ALA A 102 -5.33 7.50 18.74
N TYR A 103 -4.28 7.18 19.50
CA TYR A 103 -3.01 7.89 19.52
C TYR A 103 -1.88 6.97 19.07
N THR A 104 -1.69 6.86 17.74
CA THR A 104 -0.68 5.99 17.16
C THR A 104 0.74 6.55 17.31
N VAL A 105 1.70 5.66 17.47
CA VAL A 105 3.14 5.99 17.49
C VAL A 105 3.62 6.25 16.06
N GLY A 106 3.24 5.40 15.12
CA GLY A 106 3.62 5.47 13.70
C GLY A 106 2.65 6.33 12.87
N SER A 107 2.53 7.63 13.16
CA SER A 107 1.70 8.54 12.36
C SER A 107 2.33 8.88 10.99
N ALA A 108 1.55 9.48 10.09
CA ALA A 108 2.04 9.92 8.78
C ALA A 108 3.23 10.88 8.90
N GLU A 109 3.18 11.83 9.83
CA GLU A 109 4.27 12.77 10.08
C GLU A 109 5.55 12.06 10.53
N PHE A 110 5.42 11.02 11.37
CA PHE A 110 6.58 10.22 11.79
C PHE A 110 7.18 9.46 10.60
N SER A 111 6.39 8.72 9.86
CA SER A 111 6.84 7.86 8.76
C SER A 111 7.49 8.67 7.64
N LEU A 112 6.86 9.77 7.22
CA LEU A 112 7.41 10.64 6.18
C LEU A 112 8.70 11.33 6.65
N SER A 113 8.72 11.84 7.89
CA SER A 113 9.93 12.45 8.45
C SER A 113 11.07 11.45 8.59
N TYR A 114 10.78 10.21 8.97
CA TYR A 114 11.77 9.15 9.08
C TYR A 114 12.36 8.82 7.72
N ALA A 115 11.53 8.59 6.69
CA ALA A 115 11.99 8.30 5.34
C ALA A 115 12.82 9.47 4.76
N ALA A 116 12.37 10.71 4.94
CA ALA A 116 13.08 11.90 4.48
C ALA A 116 14.45 12.08 5.16
N ALA A 117 14.58 11.68 6.44
CA ALA A 117 15.84 11.73 7.18
C ALA A 117 16.80 10.58 6.86
N ASN A 118 16.35 9.54 6.15
CA ASN A 118 17.13 8.33 5.86
C ASN A 118 17.15 8.00 4.34
N PRO A 119 17.54 8.95 3.47
CA PRO A 119 17.60 8.71 2.03
C PRO A 119 18.57 7.56 1.69
N GLY A 120 18.19 6.70 0.75
CA GLY A 120 18.99 5.53 0.37
C GLY A 120 19.00 4.38 1.39
N ARG A 121 18.15 4.46 2.42
CA ARG A 121 17.99 3.41 3.44
C ARG A 121 16.52 3.06 3.70
N CYS A 122 15.62 4.01 3.48
CA CYS A 122 14.20 3.84 3.72
C CYS A 122 13.40 4.67 2.70
N ILE A 123 12.29 4.11 2.20
CA ILE A 123 11.31 4.82 1.39
C ILE A 123 10.00 4.96 2.17
N PRO A 124 9.18 6.00 1.91
CA PRO A 124 7.88 6.09 2.53
C PRO A 124 6.94 5.04 1.95
N LEU A 125 6.11 4.44 2.79
CA LEU A 125 4.97 3.63 2.36
C LEU A 125 3.67 4.33 2.75
N MET A 126 2.79 4.46 1.79
CA MET A 126 1.46 5.02 1.95
C MET A 126 0.43 3.92 1.69
N ASP A 127 -0.40 3.61 2.70
CA ASP A 127 -1.60 2.81 2.53
C ASP A 127 -2.80 3.74 2.39
N ASN A 128 -3.64 3.53 1.36
CA ASN A 128 -4.76 4.42 1.12
C ASN A 128 -5.91 4.27 2.14
N GLY A 129 -5.90 3.22 2.95
CA GLY A 129 -6.79 3.04 4.09
C GLY A 129 -6.32 3.73 5.38
N HIS A 130 -5.06 4.16 5.45
CA HIS A 130 -4.43 4.71 6.64
C HIS A 130 -4.48 6.25 6.72
N TYR A 131 -5.47 6.86 6.08
CA TYR A 131 -5.72 8.30 6.11
C TYR A 131 -7.16 8.59 6.54
N HIS A 132 -7.42 9.85 6.90
CA HIS A 132 -8.78 10.23 7.25
C HIS A 132 -9.72 10.04 6.05
N PRO A 133 -10.97 9.55 6.24
CA PRO A 133 -11.88 9.25 5.12
C PRO A 133 -12.22 10.42 4.20
N THR A 134 -11.91 11.66 4.61
CA THR A 134 -12.10 12.86 3.78
C THR A 134 -10.84 13.27 3.01
N GLU A 135 -9.72 12.57 3.18
CA GLU A 135 -8.50 12.85 2.43
C GLU A 135 -8.55 12.15 1.06
N VAL A 136 -8.06 12.86 0.03
CA VAL A 136 -7.88 12.32 -1.31
C VAL A 136 -6.48 11.75 -1.40
N VAL A 137 -6.35 10.42 -1.34
CA VAL A 137 -5.04 9.76 -1.25
C VAL A 137 -4.30 9.78 -2.58
N SER A 138 -5.02 9.73 -3.71
CA SER A 138 -4.42 9.89 -5.05
C SER A 138 -3.62 11.19 -5.19
N ASP A 139 -4.05 12.30 -4.54
CA ASP A 139 -3.33 13.58 -4.55
C ASP A 139 -1.97 13.54 -3.81
N LYS A 140 -1.79 12.56 -2.92
CA LYS A 140 -0.54 12.41 -2.15
C LYS A 140 0.59 11.78 -2.99
N ILE A 141 0.26 11.01 -4.01
CA ILE A 141 1.25 10.32 -4.87
C ILE A 141 2.18 11.32 -5.55
N PRO A 142 1.68 12.30 -6.33
CA PRO A 142 2.54 13.30 -6.94
C PRO A 142 3.27 14.16 -5.91
N ALA A 143 2.61 14.49 -4.78
CA ALA A 143 3.23 15.27 -3.72
C ALA A 143 4.47 14.57 -3.13
N LEU A 144 4.41 13.25 -2.91
CA LEU A 144 5.55 12.48 -2.41
C LEU A 144 6.65 12.33 -3.46
N LEU A 145 6.30 12.10 -4.73
CA LEU A 145 7.28 11.91 -5.81
C LEU A 145 8.08 13.18 -6.14
N VAL A 146 7.64 14.36 -5.69
CA VAL A 146 8.46 15.60 -5.74
C VAL A 146 9.70 15.49 -4.83
N PHE A 147 9.59 14.78 -3.71
CA PHE A 147 10.65 14.72 -2.69
C PHE A 147 11.36 13.37 -2.60
N PHE A 148 10.69 12.30 -2.99
CA PHE A 148 11.21 10.94 -2.91
C PHE A 148 11.37 10.33 -4.29
N PRO A 149 12.55 9.79 -4.63
CA PRO A 149 12.75 9.14 -5.92
C PRO A 149 11.97 7.82 -6.05
N GLU A 150 11.62 7.22 -4.93
CA GLU A 150 10.83 5.99 -4.87
C GLU A 150 9.85 6.05 -3.69
N ILE A 151 8.64 5.53 -3.90
CA ILE A 151 7.62 5.35 -2.86
C ILE A 151 7.02 3.96 -2.93
N ALA A 152 6.45 3.50 -1.83
CA ALA A 152 5.64 2.28 -1.80
C ALA A 152 4.18 2.62 -1.52
N LEU A 153 3.27 1.83 -2.09
CA LEU A 153 1.83 1.96 -1.89
C LEU A 153 1.25 0.61 -1.49
N HIS A 154 0.45 0.62 -0.45
CA HIS A 154 -0.58 -0.38 -0.21
C HIS A 154 -1.91 0.13 -0.74
N ILE A 155 -2.60 -0.72 -1.49
CA ILE A 155 -3.87 -0.42 -2.13
C ILE A 155 -4.93 -1.31 -1.49
N THR A 156 -5.86 -0.67 -0.83
CA THR A 156 -7.02 -1.29 -0.20
C THR A 156 -8.29 -0.52 -0.59
N ARG A 157 -9.44 -0.93 -0.11
CA ARG A 157 -10.69 -0.16 -0.21
C ARG A 157 -11.21 0.16 1.18
N PRO A 158 -10.90 1.33 1.74
CA PRO A 158 -11.46 1.75 3.01
C PRO A 158 -12.95 2.09 2.83
N VAL A 159 -13.79 1.60 3.75
CA VAL A 159 -15.21 1.91 3.80
C VAL A 159 -15.48 2.62 5.11
N ARG A 160 -15.53 3.96 5.09
CA ARG A 160 -15.70 4.88 6.22
C ARG A 160 -14.53 4.94 7.19
N TRP A 161 -13.66 3.98 7.22
CA TRP A 161 -12.46 3.87 8.04
C TRP A 161 -11.53 2.81 7.44
N ASP A 162 -10.39 2.57 8.03
CA ASP A 162 -9.46 1.50 7.65
C ASP A 162 -10.09 0.11 7.90
N SER A 163 -10.79 -0.38 6.90
CA SER A 163 -11.64 -1.56 7.00
C SER A 163 -11.20 -2.72 6.09
N ASP A 164 -10.09 -2.56 5.40
CA ASP A 164 -9.39 -3.59 4.62
C ASP A 164 -10.29 -4.39 3.67
N HIS A 165 -11.17 -3.71 2.95
CA HIS A 165 -12.03 -4.37 1.96
C HIS A 165 -11.28 -4.63 0.66
N VAL A 166 -11.77 -5.61 -0.10
CA VAL A 166 -11.28 -5.94 -1.44
C VAL A 166 -11.33 -4.73 -2.35
N VAL A 167 -10.23 -4.47 -3.06
CA VAL A 167 -10.12 -3.39 -4.05
C VAL A 167 -11.15 -3.56 -5.15
N LEU A 168 -11.96 -2.53 -5.39
CA LEU A 168 -12.92 -2.43 -6.48
C LEU A 168 -12.42 -1.46 -7.54
N PHE A 169 -13.05 -1.51 -8.72
CA PHE A 169 -12.78 -0.57 -9.81
C PHE A 169 -13.62 0.71 -9.60
N ASP A 170 -13.38 1.40 -8.47
CA ASP A 170 -14.05 2.63 -8.06
C ASP A 170 -13.27 3.89 -8.47
N ASP A 171 -13.78 5.05 -8.09
CA ASP A 171 -13.19 6.33 -8.51
C ASP A 171 -11.80 6.53 -7.92
N GLU A 172 -11.59 6.29 -6.62
CA GLU A 172 -10.29 6.51 -5.99
C GLU A 172 -9.23 5.54 -6.52
N THR A 173 -9.57 4.26 -6.72
CA THR A 173 -8.68 3.28 -7.32
C THR A 173 -8.23 3.73 -8.72
N ARG A 174 -9.14 4.28 -9.52
CA ARG A 174 -8.81 4.82 -10.84
C ARG A 174 -7.94 6.07 -10.77
N GLU A 175 -8.24 6.99 -9.83
CA GLU A 175 -7.45 8.21 -9.66
C GLU A 175 -6.03 7.92 -9.18
N MET A 176 -5.83 7.00 -8.22
CA MET A 176 -4.49 6.56 -7.83
C MET A 176 -3.70 6.00 -9.01
N ALA A 177 -4.32 5.14 -9.82
CA ALA A 177 -3.69 4.58 -11.02
C ALA A 177 -3.32 5.67 -12.04
N LYS A 178 -4.19 6.69 -12.24
CA LYS A 178 -3.91 7.81 -13.13
C LYS A 178 -2.71 8.63 -12.63
N GLU A 179 -2.63 8.92 -11.33
CA GLU A 179 -1.49 9.67 -10.80
C GLU A 179 -0.18 8.90 -10.92
N ILE A 180 -0.19 7.58 -10.69
CA ILE A 180 0.99 6.74 -10.92
C ILE A 180 1.45 6.83 -12.38
N VAL A 181 0.52 6.69 -13.34
CA VAL A 181 0.85 6.75 -14.78
C VAL A 181 1.34 8.15 -15.17
N ARG A 182 0.67 9.22 -14.73
CA ARG A 182 1.03 10.60 -15.00
C ARG A 182 2.41 10.97 -14.48
N CYS A 183 2.78 10.46 -13.32
CA CYS A 183 4.08 10.70 -12.70
C CYS A 183 5.20 9.80 -13.25
N GLY A 184 4.90 8.90 -14.18
CA GLY A 184 5.88 7.95 -14.72
C GLY A 184 6.19 6.78 -13.77
N GLY A 185 5.39 6.57 -12.73
CA GLY A 185 5.63 5.60 -11.65
C GLY A 185 5.63 4.12 -12.06
N LEU A 186 5.30 3.82 -13.32
CA LEU A 186 5.42 2.46 -13.88
C LEU A 186 6.86 2.07 -14.22
N ASP A 187 7.81 2.99 -14.16
CA ASP A 187 9.25 2.72 -14.31
C ASP A 187 9.86 1.97 -13.11
N GLY A 188 9.05 1.74 -12.08
CA GLY A 188 9.45 1.12 -10.84
C GLY A 188 9.70 2.09 -9.68
N SER A 189 9.54 3.40 -9.88
CA SER A 189 9.61 4.39 -8.79
C SER A 189 8.45 4.27 -7.81
N VAL A 190 7.31 3.71 -8.23
CA VAL A 190 6.17 3.39 -7.36
C VAL A 190 6.05 1.89 -7.18
N LYS A 191 6.35 1.40 -5.97
CA LYS A 191 6.19 0.00 -5.58
C LYS A 191 4.75 -0.21 -5.13
N MET A 192 4.00 -1.09 -5.79
CA MET A 192 2.57 -1.30 -5.57
C MET A 192 2.30 -2.67 -4.97
N ALA A 193 1.50 -2.72 -3.91
CA ALA A 193 0.99 -3.96 -3.34
C ALA A 193 -0.50 -3.80 -2.99
N LEU A 194 -1.22 -4.92 -2.91
CA LEU A 194 -2.58 -4.96 -2.39
C LEU A 194 -2.52 -5.37 -0.92
N ASP A 195 -3.24 -4.66 -0.07
CA ASP A 195 -3.33 -4.97 1.37
C ASP A 195 -4.78 -4.91 1.85
N TYR A 196 -5.37 -6.07 2.09
CA TYR A 196 -6.73 -6.19 2.64
C TYR A 196 -6.98 -7.57 3.23
N PHE A 197 -7.94 -7.65 4.16
CA PHE A 197 -8.26 -8.83 4.96
C PHE A 197 -9.75 -9.22 4.90
N ASP A 198 -10.46 -8.88 3.84
CA ASP A 198 -11.90 -9.16 3.75
C ASP A 198 -12.18 -10.65 3.94
N ALA A 199 -12.61 -11.01 5.16
CA ALA A 199 -12.93 -12.39 5.53
C ALA A 199 -14.40 -12.76 5.24
N SER A 200 -15.19 -11.84 4.73
CA SER A 200 -16.60 -12.07 4.37
C SER A 200 -16.78 -12.84 3.07
N VAL A 201 -15.73 -12.95 2.27
CA VAL A 201 -15.72 -13.61 0.97
C VAL A 201 -14.58 -14.63 0.85
N ASN A 202 -14.68 -15.49 -0.16
CA ASN A 202 -13.60 -16.44 -0.47
C ASN A 202 -12.28 -15.70 -0.70
N ARG A 203 -11.21 -16.13 0.00
CA ARG A 203 -9.90 -15.46 -0.05
C ARG A 203 -9.27 -15.45 -1.44
N VAL A 204 -9.35 -16.56 -2.18
CA VAL A 204 -8.79 -16.65 -3.53
C VAL A 204 -9.56 -15.76 -4.49
N ALA A 205 -10.89 -15.71 -4.34
CA ALA A 205 -11.73 -14.78 -5.09
C ALA A 205 -11.39 -13.32 -4.77
N ALA A 206 -11.21 -12.99 -3.49
CA ALA A 206 -10.83 -11.65 -3.05
C ALA A 206 -9.50 -11.21 -3.69
N TRP A 207 -8.47 -12.04 -3.64
CA TRP A 207 -7.17 -11.75 -4.28
C TRP A 207 -7.31 -11.58 -5.79
N THR A 208 -7.97 -12.52 -6.46
CA THR A 208 -8.16 -12.45 -7.92
C THR A 208 -8.91 -11.19 -8.32
N LEU A 209 -9.98 -10.86 -7.62
CA LEU A 209 -10.78 -9.67 -7.92
C LEU A 209 -9.97 -8.37 -7.72
N GLY A 210 -9.27 -8.26 -6.59
CA GLY A 210 -8.49 -7.07 -6.28
C GLY A 210 -7.35 -6.84 -7.29
N PHE A 211 -6.58 -7.90 -7.63
CA PHE A 211 -5.54 -7.80 -8.66
C PHE A 211 -6.12 -7.41 -10.02
N ARG A 212 -7.21 -8.02 -10.44
CA ARG A 212 -7.87 -7.67 -11.71
C ARG A 212 -8.36 -6.22 -11.71
N ASN A 213 -8.94 -5.75 -10.62
CA ASN A 213 -9.44 -4.37 -10.54
C ASN A 213 -8.31 -3.35 -10.53
N TRP A 214 -7.19 -3.65 -9.86
CA TRP A 214 -6.00 -2.80 -9.93
C TRP A 214 -5.40 -2.76 -11.35
N GLN A 215 -5.28 -3.89 -12.03
CA GLN A 215 -4.84 -3.95 -13.43
C GLN A 215 -5.80 -3.20 -14.38
N LYS A 216 -7.11 -3.28 -14.15
CA LYS A 216 -8.10 -2.47 -14.89
C LYS A 216 -7.85 -0.97 -14.67
N ALA A 217 -7.59 -0.55 -13.43
CA ALA A 217 -7.34 0.85 -13.13
C ALA A 217 -6.06 1.35 -13.84
N LEU A 218 -4.99 0.58 -13.84
CA LEU A 218 -3.76 0.91 -14.56
C LEU A 218 -3.99 0.97 -16.09
N LEU A 219 -4.71 0.00 -16.66
CA LEU A 219 -5.05 0.03 -18.09
C LEU A 219 -5.92 1.24 -18.44
N TYR A 220 -6.90 1.56 -17.60
CA TYR A 220 -7.73 2.76 -17.78
C TYR A 220 -6.89 4.04 -17.72
N ALA A 221 -5.95 4.11 -16.80
CA ALA A 221 -5.03 5.23 -16.65
C ALA A 221 -4.14 5.40 -17.90
N LEU A 222 -3.60 4.31 -18.44
CA LEU A 222 -2.79 4.31 -19.68
C LEU A 222 -3.59 4.75 -20.91
N LEU A 223 -4.89 4.52 -20.93
CA LEU A 223 -5.79 4.95 -22.01
C LEU A 223 -6.32 6.38 -21.83
N THR A 224 -6.09 6.98 -20.67
CA THR A 224 -6.51 8.37 -20.41
C THR A 224 -5.63 9.35 -21.19
N PRO A 225 -6.22 10.28 -21.98
CA PRO A 225 -5.47 11.22 -22.81
C PRO A 225 -4.84 12.35 -21.97
N SER A 226 -3.88 12.01 -21.10
CA SER A 226 -3.30 12.90 -20.11
C SER A 226 -2.72 14.18 -20.71
N ASP A 227 -2.01 14.09 -21.83
CA ASP A 227 -1.39 15.26 -22.47
C ASP A 227 -2.43 16.32 -22.88
N SER A 228 -3.57 15.89 -23.45
CA SER A 228 -4.61 16.82 -23.86
C SER A 228 -5.37 17.44 -22.67
N LEU A 229 -5.50 16.70 -21.57
CA LEU A 229 -6.08 17.21 -20.34
C LEU A 229 -5.13 18.22 -19.67
N THR A 230 -3.85 17.93 -19.62
CA THR A 230 -2.83 18.85 -19.10
C THR A 230 -2.77 20.12 -19.95
N ALA A 231 -2.80 20.03 -21.27
CA ALA A 231 -2.83 21.21 -22.14
C ALA A 231 -4.07 22.11 -21.88
N SER A 232 -5.24 21.49 -21.65
CA SER A 232 -6.45 22.25 -21.26
C SER A 232 -6.32 22.91 -19.89
N GLN A 233 -5.72 22.23 -18.92
CA GLN A 233 -5.45 22.76 -17.60
C GLN A 233 -4.51 23.96 -17.66
N ASP A 234 -3.40 23.85 -18.40
CA ASP A 234 -2.40 24.91 -18.56
C ASP A 234 -2.97 26.13 -19.29
N ALA A 235 -3.94 25.92 -20.17
CA ALA A 235 -4.70 26.98 -20.81
C ALA A 235 -5.79 27.62 -19.90
N GLY A 236 -5.99 27.11 -18.69
CA GLY A 236 -7.03 27.56 -17.76
C GLY A 236 -8.45 27.08 -18.12
N ASP A 237 -8.62 26.16 -19.08
CA ASP A 237 -9.92 25.60 -19.44
C ASP A 237 -10.28 24.42 -18.54
N LEU A 238 -10.53 24.72 -17.27
CA LEU A 238 -10.89 23.73 -16.25
C LEU A 238 -12.26 23.09 -16.51
N THR A 239 -13.14 23.78 -17.24
CA THR A 239 -14.43 23.22 -17.66
C THR A 239 -14.22 22.05 -18.62
N ALA A 240 -13.36 22.22 -19.63
CA ALA A 240 -13.02 21.13 -20.54
C ALA A 240 -12.33 19.97 -19.82
N VAL A 241 -11.44 20.24 -18.85
CA VAL A 241 -10.80 19.19 -18.04
C VAL A 241 -11.85 18.37 -17.30
N LEU A 242 -12.77 19.03 -16.58
CA LEU A 242 -13.81 18.36 -15.81
C LEU A 242 -14.71 17.50 -16.71
N VAL A 243 -15.28 18.09 -17.77
CA VAL A 243 -16.22 17.39 -18.67
C VAL A 243 -15.54 16.20 -19.35
N ARG A 244 -14.34 16.39 -19.89
CA ARG A 244 -13.63 15.31 -20.61
C ARG A 244 -13.27 14.16 -19.66
N GLN A 245 -12.85 14.43 -18.44
CA GLN A 245 -12.56 13.37 -17.46
C GLN A 245 -13.82 12.58 -17.08
N ASP A 246 -14.96 13.23 -16.97
CA ASP A 246 -16.22 12.54 -16.66
C ASP A 246 -16.72 11.70 -17.85
N GLU A 247 -16.67 12.24 -19.07
CA GLU A 247 -17.05 11.51 -20.28
C GLU A 247 -16.19 10.24 -20.53
N LEU A 248 -14.94 10.24 -20.11
CA LEU A 248 -14.07 9.05 -20.16
C LEU A 248 -14.65 7.85 -19.39
N LYS A 249 -15.47 8.09 -18.37
CA LYS A 249 -16.08 7.02 -17.57
C LYS A 249 -17.10 6.20 -18.35
N THR A 250 -17.65 6.75 -19.41
CA THR A 250 -18.69 6.10 -20.25
C THR A 250 -18.11 5.47 -21.52
N MET A 251 -16.80 5.56 -21.76
CA MET A 251 -16.15 4.88 -22.87
C MET A 251 -16.24 3.35 -22.75
N PRO A 252 -16.24 2.59 -23.88
CA PRO A 252 -16.40 1.13 -23.87
C PRO A 252 -15.15 0.40 -23.35
N PHE A 253 -14.75 0.73 -22.13
CA PHE A 253 -13.55 0.17 -21.47
C PHE A 253 -13.64 -1.35 -21.28
N GLY A 254 -14.85 -1.89 -21.07
CA GLY A 254 -15.06 -3.32 -20.90
C GLY A 254 -14.53 -4.15 -22.05
N ASP A 255 -14.79 -3.72 -23.29
CA ASP A 255 -14.32 -4.43 -24.49
C ASP A 255 -12.79 -4.39 -24.60
N VAL A 256 -12.17 -3.27 -24.23
CA VAL A 256 -10.70 -3.13 -24.23
C VAL A 256 -10.09 -4.05 -23.17
N TRP A 257 -10.68 -4.12 -21.98
CA TRP A 257 -10.25 -5.01 -20.91
C TRP A 257 -10.36 -6.49 -21.33
N ASP A 258 -11.43 -6.88 -21.97
CA ASP A 258 -11.64 -8.25 -22.42
C ASP A 258 -10.64 -8.65 -23.51
N GLU A 259 -10.34 -7.73 -24.43
CA GLU A 259 -9.32 -7.96 -25.44
C GLU A 259 -7.92 -8.07 -24.80
N TYR A 260 -7.63 -7.23 -23.81
CA TYR A 260 -6.39 -7.36 -23.03
C TYR A 260 -6.30 -8.73 -22.35
N CYS A 261 -7.36 -9.20 -21.70
CA CYS A 261 -7.39 -10.53 -21.10
C CYS A 261 -7.13 -11.64 -22.13
N ARG A 262 -7.78 -11.59 -23.30
CA ARG A 262 -7.57 -12.58 -24.37
C ARG A 262 -6.11 -12.62 -24.84
N ARG A 263 -5.48 -11.46 -25.03
CA ARG A 263 -4.07 -11.37 -25.43
C ARG A 263 -3.11 -11.91 -24.37
N CYS A 264 -3.44 -11.76 -23.11
CA CYS A 264 -2.67 -12.29 -21.99
C CYS A 264 -2.97 -13.76 -21.67
N GLY A 265 -3.92 -14.41 -22.36
CA GLY A 265 -4.36 -15.77 -22.06
C GLY A 265 -5.11 -15.88 -20.71
N ALA A 266 -5.65 -14.74 -20.23
CA ALA A 266 -6.40 -14.67 -18.98
C ALA A 266 -7.91 -14.81 -19.22
N PRO A 267 -8.68 -15.38 -18.28
CA PRO A 267 -10.13 -15.45 -18.38
C PRO A 267 -10.76 -14.07 -18.55
N VAL A 268 -11.74 -13.97 -19.47
CA VAL A 268 -12.57 -12.78 -19.63
C VAL A 268 -13.76 -12.80 -18.66
N ASP A 269 -14.40 -11.67 -18.43
CA ASP A 269 -15.55 -11.52 -17.54
C ASP A 269 -15.32 -12.14 -16.15
N GLY A 270 -16.33 -12.88 -15.67
CA GLY A 270 -16.32 -13.64 -14.42
C GLY A 270 -15.91 -15.11 -14.56
N ALA A 271 -15.44 -15.56 -15.72
CA ALA A 271 -15.18 -16.99 -16.00
C ALA A 271 -14.14 -17.64 -15.04
N TRP A 272 -13.28 -16.86 -14.42
CA TRP A 272 -12.35 -17.33 -13.39
C TRP A 272 -13.03 -17.76 -12.08
N LEU A 273 -14.25 -17.27 -11.80
CA LEU A 273 -14.95 -17.52 -10.54
C LEU A 273 -15.34 -18.97 -10.38
N ASP A 274 -15.80 -19.64 -11.44
CA ASP A 274 -16.18 -21.06 -11.38
C ASP A 274 -14.99 -21.94 -10.96
N THR A 275 -13.80 -21.65 -11.44
CA THR A 275 -12.58 -22.35 -11.05
C THR A 275 -12.28 -22.16 -9.56
N VAL A 276 -12.42 -20.94 -9.04
CA VAL A 276 -12.22 -20.65 -7.62
C VAL A 276 -13.24 -21.39 -6.75
N LEU A 277 -14.52 -21.34 -7.13
CA LEU A 277 -15.59 -22.02 -6.41
C LEU A 277 -15.42 -23.56 -6.46
N GLN A 278 -14.92 -24.09 -7.55
CA GLN A 278 -14.58 -25.52 -7.62
C GLN A 278 -13.44 -25.86 -6.67
N TYR A 279 -12.37 -25.06 -6.66
CA TYR A 279 -11.24 -25.25 -5.73
C TYR A 279 -11.69 -25.15 -4.26
N GLU A 280 -12.60 -24.24 -3.95
CA GLU A 280 -13.20 -24.15 -2.62
C GLU A 280 -13.90 -25.44 -2.20
N ARG A 281 -14.75 -25.97 -3.06
CA ARG A 281 -15.47 -27.25 -2.82
C ARG A 281 -14.53 -28.46 -2.71
N ASP A 282 -13.55 -28.52 -3.60
CA ASP A 282 -12.74 -29.73 -3.76
C ASP A 282 -11.54 -29.78 -2.80
N VAL A 283 -11.04 -28.64 -2.38
CA VAL A 283 -9.81 -28.51 -1.57
C VAL A 283 -10.04 -27.79 -0.26
N LEU A 284 -10.50 -26.53 -0.28
CA LEU A 284 -10.52 -25.70 0.92
C LEU A 284 -11.54 -26.18 1.96
N SER A 285 -12.71 -26.65 1.53
CA SER A 285 -13.74 -27.16 2.44
C SER A 285 -13.37 -28.48 3.13
N LYS A 286 -12.25 -29.10 2.72
CA LYS A 286 -11.74 -30.35 3.28
C LYS A 286 -10.52 -30.17 4.18
N ARG A 287 -10.10 -28.92 4.41
CA ARG A 287 -9.01 -28.51 5.30
C ARG A 287 -9.56 -27.90 6.57
#